data_9305147f8d9cb7ecf1f256a5956e34ea
#
_entry.id   9305147f8d9cb7ecf1f256a5956e34ea
#
_cell.length_a   1.000
_cell.length_b   1.000
_cell.length_c   1.000
_cell.angle_alpha   90.00
_cell.angle_beta   90.00
_cell.angle_gamma   90.00
#
_symmetry.space_group_name_H-M   'P 1'
#
loop_
_entity.id
_entity.type
_entity.pdbx_description
1 polymer ?
#
loop_
_entity_poly.entity_id
_entity_poly.type
_entity_poly.pdbx_seq_one_letter_code
_entity_poly.pdbx_strand_id
1 'polypeptide(L)'
;MKEMYAQLGISSEVYDFGHEIEESLKERFDKFDKTAEYNQMKVLLAMQKNKVSAECFGNSSGYGYDDIGRETLEKVYADTFHTEACLVRPQITCGTHALAIALFGNLRPGDELLAPAGKPYDTLEEVIGIRPEYNHFGTMHI
;
A
#
# COMPACT_ATOMS: atom_id res chain seq x y z
N MET A 1 34.60 -13.79 -0.06
CA MET A 1 33.58 -13.12 -0.91
C MET A 1 34.19 -12.53 -2.18
N LYS A 2 35.25 -11.73 -2.14
CA LYS A 2 35.89 -11.11 -3.33
C LYS A 2 36.20 -12.10 -4.45
N GLU A 3 36.73 -13.28 -4.14
CA GLU A 3 37.06 -14.31 -5.15
C GLU A 3 35.82 -14.84 -5.90
N MET A 4 34.67 -14.91 -5.22
CA MET A 4 33.43 -15.29 -5.88
C MET A 4 32.92 -14.20 -6.81
N TYR A 5 33.05 -12.94 -6.40
CA TYR A 5 32.67 -11.80 -7.26
C TYR A 5 33.60 -11.69 -8.47
N ALA A 6 34.91 -12.00 -8.30
CA ALA A 6 35.85 -12.04 -9.42
C ALA A 6 35.46 -13.09 -10.47
N GLN A 7 34.95 -14.26 -10.07
CA GLN A 7 34.42 -15.28 -10.98
C GLN A 7 33.19 -14.81 -11.78
N LEU A 8 32.45 -13.83 -11.25
CA LEU A 8 31.32 -13.16 -11.94
C LEU A 8 31.79 -11.97 -12.81
N GLY A 9 33.11 -11.76 -12.94
CA GLY A 9 33.69 -10.68 -13.74
C GLY A 9 33.73 -9.32 -13.04
N ILE A 10 33.49 -9.27 -11.72
CA ILE A 10 33.56 -8.03 -10.94
C ILE A 10 34.99 -7.84 -10.44
N SER A 11 35.61 -6.71 -10.80
CA SER A 11 36.95 -6.38 -10.33
C SER A 11 37.01 -6.12 -8.82
N SER A 12 38.19 -6.33 -8.23
CA SER A 12 38.40 -6.04 -6.81
C SER A 12 38.12 -4.58 -6.45
N GLU A 13 38.46 -3.66 -7.36
CA GLU A 13 38.21 -2.22 -7.16
C GLU A 13 36.72 -1.89 -7.07
N VAL A 14 35.92 -2.47 -7.95
CA VAL A 14 34.45 -2.29 -7.93
C VAL A 14 33.86 -2.92 -6.69
N TYR A 15 34.34 -4.10 -6.28
CA TYR A 15 33.91 -4.74 -5.04
C TYR A 15 34.23 -3.87 -3.82
N ASP A 16 35.45 -3.36 -3.70
CA ASP A 16 35.86 -2.54 -2.56
C ASP A 16 35.10 -1.22 -2.50
N PHE A 17 34.90 -0.56 -3.63
CA PHE A 17 34.08 0.66 -3.72
C PHE A 17 32.63 0.41 -3.28
N GLY A 18 32.01 -0.67 -3.75
CA GLY A 18 30.65 -1.02 -3.33
C GLY A 18 30.57 -1.31 -1.84
N HIS A 19 31.55 -2.03 -1.29
CA HIS A 19 31.61 -2.36 0.13
C HIS A 19 31.81 -1.13 1.01
N GLU A 20 32.66 -0.18 0.61
CA GLU A 20 32.85 1.09 1.32
C GLU A 20 31.54 1.90 1.39
N ILE A 21 30.80 1.95 0.29
CA ILE A 21 29.47 2.61 0.27
C ILE A 21 28.50 1.89 1.21
N GLU A 22 28.43 0.56 1.15
CA GLU A 22 27.54 -0.25 2.00
C GLU A 22 27.83 0.00 3.49
N GLU A 23 29.09 -0.03 3.89
CA GLU A 23 29.50 0.26 5.26
C GLU A 23 29.16 1.70 5.68
N SER A 24 29.29 2.67 4.77
CA SER A 24 28.90 4.06 5.04
C SER A 24 27.41 4.26 5.28
N LEU A 25 26.57 3.36 4.74
CA LEU A 25 25.12 3.39 4.86
C LEU A 25 24.56 2.50 5.97
N LYS A 26 25.41 1.76 6.68
CA LYS A 26 25.01 0.76 7.67
C LYS A 26 24.06 1.32 8.74
N GLU A 27 24.38 2.48 9.31
CA GLU A 27 23.52 3.11 10.32
C GLU A 27 22.10 3.41 9.76
N ARG A 28 22.02 3.76 8.46
CA ARG A 28 20.76 4.01 7.81
C ARG A 28 19.97 2.72 7.57
N PHE A 29 20.65 1.65 7.17
CA PHE A 29 20.03 0.33 6.99
C PHE A 29 19.55 -0.23 8.34
N ASP A 30 20.33 -0.12 9.41
CA ASP A 30 19.91 -0.53 10.75
C ASP A 30 18.63 0.19 11.22
N LYS A 31 18.42 1.46 10.83
CA LYS A 31 17.18 2.18 11.11
C LYS A 31 16.00 1.63 10.29
N PHE A 32 16.24 1.28 9.03
CA PHE A 32 15.21 0.65 8.20
C PHE A 32 14.81 -0.72 8.73
N ASP A 33 15.78 -1.54 9.13
CA ASP A 33 15.55 -2.87 9.68
C ASP A 33 14.71 -2.81 10.96
N LYS A 34 15.03 -1.89 11.88
CA LYS A 34 14.20 -1.67 13.08
C LYS A 34 12.77 -1.25 12.75
N THR A 35 12.60 -0.40 11.76
CA THR A 35 11.27 0.04 11.32
C THR A 35 10.51 -1.11 10.67
N ALA A 36 11.20 -1.92 9.86
CA ALA A 36 10.62 -3.10 9.22
C ALA A 36 10.21 -4.15 10.26
N GLU A 37 11.08 -4.44 11.24
CA GLU A 37 10.77 -5.36 12.34
C GLU A 37 9.54 -4.91 13.13
N TYR A 38 9.48 -3.64 13.52
CA TYR A 38 8.32 -3.08 14.22
C TYR A 38 7.02 -3.26 13.43
N ASN A 39 7.03 -2.91 12.16
CA ASN A 39 5.84 -3.03 11.31
C ASN A 39 5.45 -4.48 11.06
N GLN A 40 6.41 -5.38 10.88
CA GLN A 40 6.15 -6.81 10.75
C GLN A 40 5.48 -7.38 12.01
N MET A 41 6.01 -7.04 13.19
CA MET A 41 5.42 -7.47 14.46
C MET A 41 4.00 -6.93 14.65
N LYS A 42 3.75 -5.68 14.25
CA LYS A 42 2.41 -5.08 14.28
C LYS A 42 1.40 -5.88 13.45
N VAL A 43 1.78 -6.26 12.23
CA VAL A 43 0.93 -7.08 11.35
C VAL A 43 0.72 -8.49 11.94
N LEU A 44 1.77 -9.14 12.43
CA LEU A 44 1.66 -10.46 13.05
C LEU A 44 0.73 -10.46 14.26
N LEU A 45 0.82 -9.45 15.12
CA LEU A 45 -0.08 -9.29 16.27
C LEU A 45 -1.54 -9.10 15.82
N ALA A 46 -1.77 -8.32 14.78
CA ALA A 46 -3.11 -8.15 14.21
C ALA A 46 -3.66 -9.48 13.67
N MET A 47 -2.84 -10.26 12.97
CA MET A 47 -3.21 -11.59 12.49
C MET A 47 -3.54 -12.55 13.63
N GLN A 48 -2.72 -12.59 14.67
CA GLN A 48 -2.96 -13.43 15.86
C GLN A 48 -4.24 -13.02 16.60
N LYS A 49 -4.45 -11.72 16.82
CA LYS A 49 -5.65 -11.18 17.46
C LYS A 49 -6.92 -11.59 16.72
N ASN A 50 -6.89 -11.56 15.40
CA ASN A 50 -8.02 -11.91 14.54
C ASN A 50 -8.06 -13.40 14.17
N LYS A 51 -7.22 -14.24 14.80
CA LYS A 51 -7.20 -15.70 14.64
C LYS A 51 -7.14 -16.15 13.18
N VAL A 52 -6.27 -15.50 12.38
CA VAL A 52 -6.04 -15.91 10.99
C VAL A 52 -5.66 -17.39 10.96
N SER A 53 -6.42 -18.18 10.21
CA SER A 53 -6.26 -19.63 10.06
C SER A 53 -6.34 -20.05 8.60
N ALA A 54 -6.11 -21.33 8.31
CA ALA A 54 -6.23 -21.88 6.97
C ALA A 54 -7.64 -21.69 6.36
N GLU A 55 -8.68 -21.62 7.18
CA GLU A 55 -10.06 -21.36 6.75
C GLU A 55 -10.22 -19.99 6.08
N CYS A 56 -9.44 -18.98 6.51
CA CYS A 56 -9.47 -17.66 5.91
C CYS A 56 -9.01 -17.64 4.44
N PHE A 57 -8.33 -18.68 3.97
CA PHE A 57 -7.83 -18.82 2.60
C PHE A 57 -8.69 -19.77 1.76
N GLY A 58 -9.83 -20.22 2.29
CA GLY A 58 -10.79 -21.04 1.57
C GLY A 58 -11.52 -20.27 0.47
N ASN A 59 -12.17 -21.01 -0.41
CA ASN A 59 -13.00 -20.42 -1.46
C ASN A 59 -14.22 -19.73 -0.85
N SER A 60 -14.60 -18.58 -1.41
CA SER A 60 -15.83 -17.89 -1.08
C SER A 60 -16.80 -17.88 -2.26
N SER A 61 -18.09 -17.61 -1.98
CA SER A 61 -19.12 -17.46 -3.03
C SER A 61 -18.90 -16.24 -3.91
N GLY A 62 -18.06 -15.28 -3.47
CA GLY A 62 -17.86 -14.00 -4.12
C GLY A 62 -18.94 -12.95 -3.85
N TYR A 63 -20.05 -13.33 -3.22
CA TYR A 63 -21.18 -12.41 -2.91
C TYR A 63 -21.00 -11.60 -1.61
N GLY A 64 -19.95 -11.89 -0.82
CA GLY A 64 -19.64 -11.14 0.40
C GLY A 64 -20.51 -11.49 1.62
N TYR A 65 -21.26 -12.57 1.55
CA TYR A 65 -22.02 -13.11 2.67
C TYR A 65 -21.22 -14.24 3.35
N ASP A 66 -21.04 -14.13 4.66
CA ASP A 66 -20.33 -15.13 5.48
C ASP A 66 -18.93 -15.47 4.94
N ASP A 67 -18.22 -14.46 4.42
CA ASP A 67 -16.88 -14.62 3.88
C ASP A 67 -15.83 -14.39 4.97
N ILE A 68 -15.51 -15.47 5.69
CA ILE A 68 -14.56 -15.45 6.82
C ILE A 68 -13.23 -14.81 6.42
N GLY A 69 -12.71 -15.13 5.22
CA GLY A 69 -11.44 -14.59 4.75
C GLY A 69 -11.45 -13.08 4.57
N ARG A 70 -12.47 -12.55 3.92
CA ARG A 70 -12.61 -11.10 3.69
C ARG A 70 -12.82 -10.33 4.97
N GLU A 71 -13.73 -10.80 5.82
CA GLU A 71 -14.02 -10.16 7.10
C GLU A 71 -12.80 -10.17 8.03
N THR A 72 -12.05 -11.27 8.07
CA THR A 72 -10.84 -11.36 8.86
C THR A 72 -9.75 -10.44 8.32
N LEU A 73 -9.59 -10.36 6.99
CA LEU A 73 -8.64 -9.45 6.35
C LEU A 73 -8.93 -7.98 6.70
N GLU A 74 -10.17 -7.57 6.64
CA GLU A 74 -10.59 -6.20 7.00
C GLU A 74 -10.30 -5.86 8.46
N LYS A 75 -10.53 -6.82 9.38
CA LYS A 75 -10.17 -6.66 10.80
C LYS A 75 -8.66 -6.57 11.01
N VAL A 76 -7.87 -7.38 10.32
CA VAL A 76 -6.40 -7.32 10.36
C VAL A 76 -5.90 -5.95 9.88
N TYR A 77 -6.45 -5.43 8.78
CA TYR A 77 -6.11 -4.10 8.30
C TYR A 77 -6.52 -3.02 9.30
N ALA A 78 -7.73 -3.07 9.83
CA ALA A 78 -8.20 -2.10 10.81
C ALA A 78 -7.30 -2.06 12.06
N ASP A 79 -6.93 -3.22 12.61
CA ASP A 79 -6.01 -3.32 13.74
C ASP A 79 -4.59 -2.84 13.39
N THR A 80 -4.09 -3.17 12.18
CA THR A 80 -2.76 -2.77 11.74
C THR A 80 -2.63 -1.25 11.57
N PHE A 81 -3.66 -0.59 11.05
CA PHE A 81 -3.66 0.85 10.80
C PHE A 81 -4.33 1.66 11.92
N HIS A 82 -4.80 1.00 12.98
CA HIS A 82 -5.49 1.64 14.11
C HIS A 82 -6.72 2.45 13.66
N THR A 83 -7.50 1.88 12.75
CA THR A 83 -8.76 2.45 12.26
C THR A 83 -9.94 1.70 12.84
N GLU A 84 -11.11 2.36 12.89
CA GLU A 84 -12.36 1.77 13.37
C GLU A 84 -12.82 0.61 12.47
N ALA A 85 -12.66 0.78 11.16
CA ALA A 85 -12.97 -0.21 10.13
C ALA A 85 -12.06 -0.06 8.93
N CYS A 86 -12.01 -1.09 8.10
CA CYS A 86 -11.26 -1.07 6.84
C CYS A 86 -12.07 -1.78 5.75
N LEU A 87 -12.00 -1.28 4.54
CA LEU A 87 -12.61 -1.90 3.37
C LEU A 87 -11.48 -2.44 2.47
N VAL A 88 -11.32 -3.77 2.45
CA VAL A 88 -10.31 -4.45 1.65
C VAL A 88 -10.99 -5.46 0.74
N ARG A 89 -11.17 -5.09 -0.53
CA ARG A 89 -11.93 -5.88 -1.51
C ARG A 89 -11.18 -5.98 -2.84
N PRO A 90 -11.20 -7.15 -3.51
CA PRO A 90 -10.59 -7.30 -4.83
C PRO A 90 -11.27 -6.45 -5.90
N GLN A 91 -12.51 -6.00 -5.67
CA GLN A 91 -13.23 -5.06 -6.52
C GLN A 91 -12.62 -3.66 -6.52
N ILE A 92 -11.83 -3.31 -5.49
CA ILE A 92 -11.02 -2.08 -5.46
C ILE A 92 -9.72 -2.40 -6.19
N THR A 93 -9.70 -2.19 -7.50
CA THR A 93 -8.71 -2.74 -8.42
C THR A 93 -7.36 -2.04 -8.43
N CYS A 94 -7.29 -0.80 -7.95
CA CYS A 94 -6.05 -0.01 -7.92
C CYS A 94 -6.12 1.14 -6.91
N GLY A 95 -4.98 1.82 -6.70
CA GLY A 95 -4.90 2.96 -5.79
C GLY A 95 -5.80 4.13 -6.18
N THR A 96 -5.88 4.45 -7.47
CA THR A 96 -6.79 5.50 -7.98
C THR A 96 -8.25 5.18 -7.65
N HIS A 97 -8.67 3.91 -7.81
CA HIS A 97 -10.02 3.49 -7.46
C HIS A 97 -10.29 3.63 -5.95
N ALA A 98 -9.33 3.24 -5.11
CA ALA A 98 -9.46 3.42 -3.66
C ALA A 98 -9.61 4.89 -3.26
N LEU A 99 -8.81 5.77 -3.86
CA LEU A 99 -8.87 7.21 -3.63
C LEU A 99 -10.19 7.81 -4.14
N ALA A 100 -10.66 7.39 -5.32
CA ALA A 100 -11.95 7.80 -5.86
C ALA A 100 -13.11 7.41 -4.93
N ILE A 101 -13.12 6.18 -4.41
CA ILE A 101 -14.12 5.73 -3.43
C ILE A 101 -14.09 6.61 -2.18
N ALA A 102 -12.90 6.91 -1.66
CA ALA A 102 -12.75 7.76 -0.49
C ALA A 102 -13.26 9.19 -0.72
N LEU A 103 -12.93 9.78 -1.87
CA LEU A 103 -13.42 11.10 -2.25
C LEU A 103 -14.95 11.11 -2.41
N PHE A 104 -15.50 10.21 -3.20
CA PHE A 104 -16.95 10.15 -3.45
C PHE A 104 -17.78 9.76 -2.23
N GLY A 105 -17.17 9.04 -1.29
CA GLY A 105 -17.81 8.73 0.00
C GLY A 105 -17.97 9.96 0.90
N ASN A 106 -17.08 10.95 0.77
CA ASN A 106 -17.02 12.11 1.65
C ASN A 106 -17.45 13.43 1.01
N LEU A 107 -17.32 13.57 -0.31
CA LEU A 107 -17.54 14.82 -1.04
C LEU A 107 -18.71 14.70 -2.00
N ARG A 108 -19.29 15.85 -2.34
CA ARG A 108 -20.37 16.02 -3.32
C ARG A 108 -19.94 17.04 -4.38
N PRO A 109 -20.54 17.03 -5.57
CA PRO A 109 -20.31 18.07 -6.56
C PRO A 109 -20.53 19.46 -5.98
N GLY A 110 -19.51 20.32 -6.08
CA GLY A 110 -19.50 21.66 -5.52
C GLY A 110 -18.83 21.80 -4.15
N ASP A 111 -18.39 20.71 -3.53
CA ASP A 111 -17.57 20.76 -2.31
C ASP A 111 -16.14 21.21 -2.64
N GLU A 112 -15.47 21.82 -1.66
CA GLU A 112 -14.09 22.28 -1.82
C GLU A 112 -13.11 21.19 -1.37
N LEU A 113 -12.12 20.89 -2.23
CA LEU A 113 -11.01 19.98 -1.94
C LEU A 113 -9.69 20.78 -1.85
N LEU A 114 -9.14 20.89 -0.64
CA LEU A 114 -7.86 21.57 -0.42
C LEU A 114 -6.69 20.58 -0.51
N ALA A 115 -5.76 20.85 -1.41
CA ALA A 115 -4.51 20.09 -1.57
C ALA A 115 -3.28 20.93 -1.16
N PRO A 116 -2.99 21.09 0.15
CA PRO A 116 -2.00 22.04 0.65
C PRO A 116 -0.56 21.64 0.31
N ALA A 117 -0.30 20.38 0.05
CA ALA A 117 1.03 19.87 -0.29
C ALA A 117 1.35 19.95 -1.80
N GLY A 118 0.43 20.44 -2.61
CA GLY A 118 0.57 20.56 -4.06
C GLY A 118 -0.53 19.83 -4.82
N LYS A 119 -0.40 19.85 -6.15
CA LYS A 119 -1.38 19.26 -7.06
C LYS A 119 -1.56 17.77 -6.78
N PRO A 120 -2.79 17.25 -6.75
CA PRO A 120 -3.06 15.80 -6.64
C PRO A 120 -2.39 15.00 -7.78
N TYR A 121 -2.21 13.71 -7.55
CA TYR A 121 -1.66 12.80 -8.53
C TYR A 121 -2.47 12.84 -9.85
N ASP A 122 -1.80 12.74 -10.97
CA ASP A 122 -2.38 12.98 -12.30
C ASP A 122 -3.63 12.16 -12.62
N THR A 123 -3.68 10.89 -12.18
CA THR A 123 -4.86 10.02 -12.37
C THR A 123 -6.09 10.46 -11.56
N LEU A 124 -5.91 11.35 -10.56
CA LEU A 124 -7.02 11.92 -9.80
C LEU A 124 -7.58 13.20 -10.44
N GLU A 125 -6.88 13.81 -11.38
CA GLU A 125 -7.34 15.05 -12.02
C GLU A 125 -8.69 14.89 -12.70
N GLU A 126 -8.92 13.74 -13.31
CA GLU A 126 -10.20 13.40 -13.94
C GLU A 126 -11.28 13.08 -12.90
N VAL A 127 -10.91 12.37 -11.82
CA VAL A 127 -11.81 12.03 -10.73
C VAL A 127 -12.38 13.27 -10.04
N ILE A 128 -11.53 14.27 -9.79
CA ILE A 128 -11.92 15.52 -9.12
C ILE A 128 -12.37 16.63 -10.11
N GLY A 129 -12.28 16.39 -11.42
CA GLY A 129 -12.79 17.30 -12.45
C GLY A 129 -11.86 18.46 -12.84
N ILE A 130 -10.56 18.40 -12.50
CA ILE A 130 -9.57 19.42 -12.94
C ILE A 130 -9.26 19.29 -14.43
N ARG A 131 -9.24 18.03 -14.95
CA ARG A 131 -9.03 17.74 -16.37
C ARG A 131 -10.33 17.26 -16.99
N PRO A 132 -10.96 18.02 -17.92
CA PRO A 132 -12.13 17.54 -18.64
C PRO A 132 -11.74 16.44 -19.63
N GLU A 133 -12.36 15.27 -19.51
CA GLU A 133 -12.29 14.24 -20.56
C GLU A 133 -13.27 14.56 -21.70
N TYR A 134 -12.84 14.26 -22.93
CA TYR A 134 -13.65 14.49 -24.14
C TYR A 134 -14.77 13.47 -24.35
N ASN A 135 -14.84 12.40 -23.55
CA ASN A 135 -15.86 11.35 -23.68
C ASN A 135 -16.41 10.97 -22.29
N HIS A 136 -17.59 11.47 -21.98
CA HIS A 136 -18.09 11.50 -20.63
C HIS A 136 -19.25 10.58 -20.35
N PHE A 137 -19.03 9.57 -19.55
CA PHE A 137 -20.05 9.12 -18.62
C PHE A 137 -19.43 9.11 -17.23
N GLY A 138 -19.69 10.15 -16.45
CA GLY A 138 -19.51 10.12 -15.01
C GLY A 138 -18.36 10.86 -14.35
N THR A 139 -17.82 11.94 -14.92
CA THR A 139 -16.99 12.87 -14.15
C THR A 139 -17.83 13.63 -13.15
N MET A 140 -17.67 13.35 -11.86
CA MET A 140 -18.15 14.26 -10.83
C MET A 140 -17.13 15.39 -10.69
N HIS A 141 -17.54 16.61 -11.06
CA HIS A 141 -16.79 17.80 -10.65
C HIS A 141 -17.01 18.00 -9.15
N ILE A 142 -15.95 17.81 -8.39
CA ILE A 142 -15.90 18.14 -6.97
C ILE A 142 -15.45 19.60 -6.84
#